data_98694129ba83bccae9a71df679c0cee4
#
_entry.id   98694129ba83bccae9a71df679c0cee4
#
_cell.length_a   1.000
_cell.length_b   1.000
_cell.length_c   1.000
_cell.angle_alpha   90.00
_cell.angle_beta   90.00
_cell.angle_gamma   90.00
#
_symmetry.space_group_name_H-M   'P 1'
#
loop_
_entity.id
_entity.type
_entity.pdbx_description
1 polymer ?
#
loop_
_entity_poly.entity_id
_entity_poly.type
_entity_poly.pdbx_seq_one_letter_code
_entity_poly.pdbx_strand_id
1 'polypeptide(L)'
;MKFYIDFEATQFTEQIISIGCIDEADHSFYSLVKPQLENFKISNFITELTGISKNDLINQKTADDVFLDFFDYVIESCSENNSPIPEFYCYGDSDAIFLKKTIKNMNNPKSIIVAQSILATMIDYSIIVRKYFNSDDSIALKKVCSFIEDENIEQKHNALDDAIMLMEVEKKLTEKCKPEDKEEIRSLPGNIKPKVSSNKKTAPKSFLKLDEGGTRWEPITGADKNNYKFKGINCLNKEVYFNDIETAAMWCIKYSVKGVSPKNTNQVMKVEKNINKALNKNSKYCGVKWFYKGDDKEC
;
A
#
# COMPACT_ATOMS: atom_id res chain seq x y z
N MET A 1 8.40 24.63 4.56
CA MET A 1 7.71 24.12 5.76
C MET A 1 7.52 22.63 5.61
N LYS A 2 8.11 21.84 6.48
CA LYS A 2 7.95 20.39 6.48
C LYS A 2 6.74 19.98 7.29
N PHE A 3 5.98 19.04 6.74
CA PHE A 3 4.83 18.41 7.38
C PHE A 3 5.06 16.89 7.37
N TYR A 4 4.99 16.25 8.51
CA TYR A 4 5.08 14.79 8.64
C TYR A 4 3.67 14.26 8.79
N ILE A 5 3.27 13.38 7.87
CA ILE A 5 1.89 12.92 7.74
C ILE A 5 1.82 11.40 7.73
N ASP A 6 0.79 10.86 8.39
CA ASP A 6 0.45 9.45 8.36
C ASP A 6 -1.06 9.27 8.26
N PHE A 7 -1.50 8.18 7.66
CA PHE A 7 -2.90 7.84 7.48
C PHE A 7 -3.19 6.43 7.99
N GLU A 8 -4.24 6.29 8.79
CA GLU A 8 -4.85 4.99 8.98
C GLU A 8 -5.97 4.76 7.97
N ALA A 9 -6.16 3.52 7.53
CA ALA A 9 -7.12 3.21 6.49
C ALA A 9 -7.88 1.89 6.72
N THR A 10 -9.01 1.76 6.04
CA THR A 10 -9.78 0.51 6.02
C THR A 10 -9.01 -0.61 5.31
N GLN A 11 -9.12 -1.85 5.80
CA GLN A 11 -8.39 -3.00 5.26
C GLN A 11 -8.72 -3.33 3.79
N PHE A 12 -10.00 -3.19 3.38
CA PHE A 12 -10.46 -3.70 2.09
C PHE A 12 -10.60 -2.64 1.02
N THR A 13 -11.00 -1.44 1.42
CA THR A 13 -11.24 -0.34 0.49
C THR A 13 -10.11 0.67 0.48
N GLU A 14 -9.20 0.55 1.45
CA GLU A 14 -8.05 1.44 1.61
C GLU A 14 -8.48 2.92 1.67
N GLN A 15 -9.68 3.18 2.24
CA GLN A 15 -10.18 4.53 2.52
C GLN A 15 -9.58 5.02 3.82
N ILE A 16 -9.11 6.25 3.85
CA ILE A 16 -8.60 6.90 5.05
C ILE A 16 -9.69 6.98 6.12
N ILE A 17 -9.32 6.62 7.35
CA ILE A 17 -10.16 6.68 8.55
C ILE A 17 -9.58 7.60 9.62
N SER A 18 -8.30 7.95 9.55
CA SER A 18 -7.71 9.03 10.33
C SER A 18 -6.56 9.68 9.59
N ILE A 19 -6.32 10.94 9.89
CA ILE A 19 -5.19 11.74 9.43
C ILE A 19 -4.46 12.23 10.66
N GLY A 20 -3.16 11.98 10.74
CA GLY A 20 -2.25 12.59 11.69
C GLY A 20 -1.20 13.40 10.95
N CYS A 21 -0.94 14.61 11.41
CA CYS A 21 0.12 15.43 10.85
C CYS A 21 0.74 16.30 11.95
N ILE A 22 2.04 16.51 11.84
CA ILE A 22 2.78 17.48 12.67
C ILE A 22 3.71 18.26 11.75
N ASP A 23 3.87 19.56 12.01
CA ASP A 23 4.82 20.39 11.27
C ASP A 23 6.18 20.49 11.99
N GLU A 24 7.17 21.07 11.34
CA GLU A 24 8.50 21.25 11.93
C GLU A 24 8.55 22.27 13.08
N ALA A 25 7.47 23.02 13.33
CA ALA A 25 7.29 23.93 14.45
C ALA A 25 6.47 23.31 15.59
N ASP A 26 6.22 21.99 15.55
CA ASP A 26 5.50 21.19 16.55
C ASP A 26 3.98 21.49 16.64
N HIS A 27 3.38 22.19 15.66
CA HIS A 27 1.92 22.27 15.57
C HIS A 27 1.39 20.98 14.99
N SER A 28 0.28 20.49 15.49
CA SER A 28 -0.27 19.19 15.10
C SER A 28 -1.71 19.28 14.61
N PHE A 29 -2.05 18.38 13.68
CA PHE A 29 -3.40 18.15 13.19
C PHE A 29 -3.76 16.67 13.35
N TYR A 30 -4.92 16.39 13.93
CA TYR A 30 -5.47 15.04 13.98
C TYR A 30 -6.97 15.06 13.72
N SER A 31 -7.44 14.19 12.85
CA SER A 31 -8.87 14.02 12.60
C SER A 31 -9.22 12.58 12.26
N LEU A 32 -10.33 12.10 12.81
CA LEU A 32 -11.01 10.93 12.29
C LEU A 32 -11.75 11.29 11.00
N VAL A 33 -11.80 10.35 10.07
CA VAL A 33 -12.41 10.54 8.75
C VAL A 33 -13.47 9.47 8.51
N LYS A 34 -14.69 9.89 8.25
CA LYS A 34 -15.75 8.98 7.83
C LYS A 34 -15.55 8.59 6.37
N PRO A 35 -15.37 7.29 6.05
CA PRO A 35 -15.28 6.83 4.67
C PRO A 35 -16.54 7.18 3.86
N GLN A 36 -16.36 7.74 2.66
CA GLN A 36 -17.45 8.13 1.78
C GLN A 36 -18.01 6.94 0.96
N LEU A 37 -18.39 5.87 1.67
CA LEU A 37 -19.00 4.66 1.13
C LEU A 37 -20.25 4.35 1.96
N GLU A 38 -21.38 4.06 1.31
CA GLU A 38 -22.68 3.86 1.97
C GLU A 38 -22.63 2.81 3.09
N ASN A 39 -21.94 1.74 2.92
CA ASN A 39 -21.86 0.66 3.90
C ASN A 39 -20.40 0.28 4.20
N PHE A 40 -19.58 1.27 4.56
CA PHE A 40 -18.19 0.98 4.92
C PHE A 40 -18.11 0.01 6.11
N LYS A 41 -17.09 -0.85 6.06
CA LYS A 41 -16.81 -1.83 7.10
C LYS A 41 -15.41 -1.59 7.65
N ILE A 42 -15.32 -1.62 8.95
CA ILE A 42 -14.04 -1.69 9.66
C ILE A 42 -13.89 -3.14 10.10
N SER A 43 -12.76 -3.77 9.77
CA SER A 43 -12.47 -5.13 10.22
C SER A 43 -12.01 -5.12 11.68
N ASN A 44 -12.23 -6.22 12.39
CA ASN A 44 -11.69 -6.37 13.74
C ASN A 44 -10.17 -6.15 13.77
N PHE A 45 -9.48 -6.59 12.71
CA PHE A 45 -8.04 -6.38 12.57
C PHE A 45 -7.66 -4.89 12.60
N ILE A 46 -8.37 -4.03 11.87
CA ILE A 46 -8.12 -2.57 11.88
C ILE A 46 -8.47 -1.98 13.24
N THR A 47 -9.60 -2.39 13.84
CA THR A 47 -9.98 -1.92 15.18
C THR A 47 -8.95 -2.32 16.24
N GLU A 48 -8.43 -3.56 16.19
CA GLU A 48 -7.39 -4.02 17.12
C GLU A 48 -6.05 -3.30 16.89
N LEU A 49 -5.75 -2.95 15.62
CA LEU A 49 -4.51 -2.30 15.25
C LEU A 49 -4.50 -0.81 15.61
N THR A 50 -5.57 -0.10 15.30
CA THR A 50 -5.66 1.38 15.37
C THR A 50 -6.49 1.89 16.54
N GLY A 51 -7.26 1.01 17.19
CA GLY A 51 -8.27 1.38 18.18
C GLY A 51 -9.54 1.99 17.58
N ILE A 52 -9.60 2.21 16.24
CA ILE A 52 -10.72 2.89 15.58
C ILE A 52 -11.80 1.87 15.18
N SER A 53 -12.98 2.03 15.72
CA SER A 53 -14.16 1.23 15.36
C SER A 53 -15.09 1.93 14.37
N LYS A 54 -16.04 1.18 13.82
CA LYS A 54 -17.07 1.78 12.95
C LYS A 54 -17.90 2.85 13.68
N ASN A 55 -18.17 2.64 14.98
CA ASN A 55 -18.97 3.57 15.77
C ASN A 55 -18.28 4.92 15.95
N ASP A 56 -16.94 4.92 16.03
CA ASP A 56 -16.15 6.14 16.15
C ASP A 56 -16.23 7.00 14.88
N LEU A 57 -16.50 6.38 13.73
CA LEU A 57 -16.49 7.04 12.42
C LEU A 57 -17.86 7.50 11.91
N ILE A 58 -18.96 6.91 12.37
CA ILE A 58 -20.31 7.15 11.81
C ILE A 58 -20.68 8.64 11.80
N ASN A 59 -20.33 9.37 12.85
CA ASN A 59 -20.67 10.78 13.05
C ASN A 59 -19.52 11.74 12.75
N GLN A 60 -18.42 11.24 12.19
CA GLN A 60 -17.28 12.10 11.85
C GLN A 60 -17.48 12.85 10.54
N LYS A 61 -16.66 13.88 10.33
CA LYS A 61 -16.55 14.59 9.07
C LYS A 61 -16.14 13.65 7.94
N THR A 62 -16.58 13.92 6.74
CA THR A 62 -16.16 13.20 5.54
C THR A 62 -14.75 13.61 5.13
N ALA A 63 -14.12 12.84 4.22
CA ALA A 63 -12.83 13.23 3.67
C ALA A 63 -12.88 14.62 3.02
N ASP A 64 -13.99 14.97 2.34
CA ASP A 64 -14.16 16.29 1.75
C ASP A 64 -14.00 17.42 2.79
N ASP A 65 -14.63 17.26 3.95
CA ASP A 65 -14.60 18.28 5.01
C ASP A 65 -13.24 18.30 5.71
N VAL A 66 -12.69 17.12 6.01
CA VAL A 66 -11.42 17.00 6.75
C VAL A 66 -10.24 17.53 5.92
N PHE A 67 -10.22 17.31 4.60
CA PHE A 67 -9.15 17.87 3.76
C PHE A 67 -9.24 19.38 3.58
N LEU A 68 -10.41 19.99 3.76
CA LEU A 68 -10.53 21.45 3.83
C LEU A 68 -10.00 21.98 5.17
N ASP A 69 -10.37 21.37 6.31
CA ASP A 69 -9.81 21.72 7.61
C ASP A 69 -8.27 21.55 7.64
N PHE A 70 -7.79 20.47 7.02
CA PHE A 70 -6.35 20.21 6.90
C PHE A 70 -5.64 21.28 6.05
N PHE A 71 -6.29 21.74 4.98
CA PHE A 71 -5.76 22.84 4.17
C PHE A 71 -5.62 24.14 4.99
N ASP A 72 -6.64 24.46 5.79
CA ASP A 72 -6.61 25.65 6.66
C ASP A 72 -5.44 25.55 7.66
N TYR A 73 -5.24 24.38 8.29
CA TYR A 73 -4.08 24.11 9.14
C TYR A 73 -2.74 24.34 8.43
N VAL A 74 -2.59 23.79 7.19
CA VAL A 74 -1.34 23.96 6.42
C VAL A 74 -1.08 25.42 6.08
N ILE A 75 -2.12 26.18 5.69
CA ILE A 75 -2.00 27.61 5.36
C ILE A 75 -1.60 28.43 6.61
N GLU A 76 -2.21 28.13 7.76
CA GLU A 76 -1.91 28.79 9.03
C GLU A 76 -0.45 28.55 9.41
N SER A 77 -0.01 27.30 9.48
CA SER A 77 1.38 26.92 9.75
C SER A 77 2.39 27.58 8.81
N CYS A 78 2.13 27.54 7.49
CA CYS A 78 3.01 28.15 6.51
C CYS A 78 3.09 29.69 6.70
N SER A 79 1.97 30.33 7.03
CA SER A 79 1.89 31.77 7.22
C SER A 79 2.63 32.23 8.47
N GLU A 80 2.47 31.55 9.57
CA GLU A 80 3.13 31.85 10.84
C GLU A 80 4.66 31.71 10.75
N ASN A 81 5.13 30.76 9.95
CA ASN A 81 6.55 30.46 9.79
C ASN A 81 7.18 31.15 8.56
N ASN A 82 6.46 32.05 7.86
CA ASN A 82 6.91 32.68 6.63
C ASN A 82 7.47 31.71 5.57
N SER A 83 6.90 30.51 5.49
CA SER A 83 7.33 29.44 4.61
C SER A 83 6.23 29.14 3.56
N PRO A 84 6.33 29.64 2.33
CA PRO A 84 5.22 29.59 1.37
C PRO A 84 5.00 28.22 0.71
N ILE A 85 5.94 27.28 0.87
CA ILE A 85 5.89 25.98 0.17
C ILE A 85 5.85 24.85 1.18
N PRO A 86 4.73 24.11 1.29
CA PRO A 86 4.64 22.90 2.11
C PRO A 86 5.33 21.72 1.44
N GLU A 87 6.06 20.92 2.21
CA GLU A 87 6.61 19.61 1.82
C GLU A 87 6.03 18.55 2.76
N PHE A 88 5.40 17.52 2.19
CA PHE A 88 4.78 16.45 2.98
C PHE A 88 5.65 15.21 3.00
N TYR A 89 6.04 14.75 4.19
CA TYR A 89 6.82 13.54 4.41
C TYR A 89 5.94 12.44 4.97
N CYS A 90 5.98 11.25 4.37
CA CYS A 90 5.33 10.02 4.86
C CYS A 90 6.36 8.90 4.98
N TYR A 91 5.98 7.74 5.52
CA TYR A 91 6.89 6.61 5.68
C TYR A 91 6.37 5.36 4.97
N GLY A 92 6.85 5.14 3.74
CA GLY A 92 6.41 4.06 2.86
C GLY A 92 5.39 4.54 1.82
N ASP A 93 4.96 3.61 0.98
CA ASP A 93 4.05 3.90 -0.15
C ASP A 93 2.57 3.78 0.22
N SER A 94 2.24 3.26 1.39
CA SER A 94 0.86 3.01 1.83
C SER A 94 0.02 4.28 1.88
N ASP A 95 0.58 5.37 2.42
CA ASP A 95 -0.10 6.66 2.55
C ASP A 95 -0.53 7.22 1.19
N ALA A 96 0.35 7.16 0.22
CA ALA A 96 0.04 7.58 -1.16
C ALA A 96 -1.05 6.70 -1.79
N ILE A 97 -1.10 5.40 -1.46
CA ILE A 97 -2.14 4.48 -1.92
C ILE A 97 -3.49 4.83 -1.27
N PHE A 98 -3.51 5.02 0.05
CA PHE A 98 -4.71 5.37 0.80
C PHE A 98 -5.30 6.69 0.34
N LEU A 99 -4.46 7.70 0.14
CA LEU A 99 -4.88 9.01 -0.37
C LEU A 99 -5.48 8.90 -1.79
N LYS A 100 -4.82 8.16 -2.70
CA LYS A 100 -5.36 7.90 -4.05
C LYS A 100 -6.72 7.20 -4.04
N LYS A 101 -6.93 6.28 -3.10
CA LYS A 101 -8.22 5.56 -2.97
C LYS A 101 -9.30 6.45 -2.37
N THR A 102 -8.94 7.30 -1.41
CA THR A 102 -9.86 8.25 -0.79
C THR A 102 -10.32 9.31 -1.78
N ILE A 103 -9.40 9.92 -2.53
CA ILE A 103 -9.71 10.91 -3.58
C ILE A 103 -10.79 10.42 -4.57
N LYS A 104 -10.79 9.12 -4.92
CA LYS A 104 -11.77 8.55 -5.86
C LYS A 104 -13.21 8.60 -5.37
N ASN A 105 -13.43 8.77 -4.08
CA ASN A 105 -14.75 8.81 -3.45
C ASN A 105 -15.08 10.20 -2.89
N MET A 106 -14.19 11.18 -3.03
CA MET A 106 -14.45 12.58 -2.71
C MET A 106 -15.32 13.24 -3.79
N ASN A 107 -16.13 14.21 -3.40
CA ASN A 107 -17.09 14.86 -4.29
C ASN A 107 -16.86 16.38 -4.38
N ASN A 108 -16.19 16.98 -3.41
CA ASN A 108 -15.94 18.43 -3.41
C ASN A 108 -14.66 18.74 -4.24
N PRO A 109 -14.77 19.52 -5.34
CA PRO A 109 -13.61 19.83 -6.18
C PRO A 109 -12.47 20.52 -5.44
N LYS A 110 -12.74 21.34 -4.41
CA LYS A 110 -11.71 22.02 -3.64
C LYS A 110 -10.90 21.03 -2.80
N SER A 111 -11.57 20.15 -2.06
CA SER A 111 -10.91 19.13 -1.24
C SER A 111 -10.13 18.13 -2.11
N ILE A 112 -10.65 17.78 -3.29
CA ILE A 112 -9.94 16.94 -4.28
C ILE A 112 -8.64 17.61 -4.72
N ILE A 113 -8.65 18.91 -5.04
CA ILE A 113 -7.44 19.66 -5.43
C ILE A 113 -6.43 19.66 -4.28
N VAL A 114 -6.86 19.90 -3.05
CA VAL A 114 -5.99 19.85 -1.86
C VAL A 114 -5.34 18.47 -1.72
N ALA A 115 -6.14 17.41 -1.71
CA ALA A 115 -5.65 16.04 -1.58
C ALA A 115 -4.70 15.63 -2.72
N GLN A 116 -4.98 16.06 -3.95
CA GLN A 116 -4.09 15.84 -5.10
C GLN A 116 -2.79 16.62 -4.99
N SER A 117 -2.81 17.84 -4.45
CA SER A 117 -1.61 18.65 -4.23
C SER A 117 -0.69 18.00 -3.18
N ILE A 118 -1.26 17.51 -2.07
CA ILE A 118 -0.53 16.74 -1.06
C ILE A 118 0.12 15.51 -1.72
N LEU A 119 -0.68 14.72 -2.45
CA LEU A 119 -0.19 13.52 -3.12
C LEU A 119 0.95 13.80 -4.11
N ALA A 120 0.90 14.92 -4.81
CA ALA A 120 1.90 15.31 -5.80
C ALA A 120 3.23 15.75 -5.18
N THR A 121 3.21 16.23 -3.94
CA THR A 121 4.38 16.73 -3.21
C THR A 121 4.84 15.82 -2.09
N MET A 122 4.18 14.67 -1.91
CA MET A 122 4.49 13.71 -0.86
C MET A 122 5.82 13.00 -1.10
N ILE A 123 6.66 13.00 -0.08
CA ILE A 123 8.01 12.42 -0.08
C ILE A 123 8.01 11.18 0.83
N ASP A 124 8.31 10.02 0.27
CA ASP A 124 8.50 8.78 1.05
C ASP A 124 9.87 8.78 1.73
N TYR A 125 9.88 9.08 3.04
CA TYR A 125 11.09 9.14 3.84
C TYR A 125 11.76 7.75 4.04
N SER A 126 11.02 6.66 3.90
CA SER A 126 11.58 5.32 3.96
C SER A 126 12.66 5.08 2.88
N ILE A 127 12.53 5.75 1.74
CA ILE A 127 13.54 5.72 0.66
C ILE A 127 14.83 6.41 1.09
N ILE A 128 14.72 7.51 1.85
CA ILE A 128 15.88 8.24 2.39
C ILE A 128 16.58 7.38 3.42
N VAL A 129 15.84 6.76 4.35
CA VAL A 129 16.38 5.84 5.35
C VAL A 129 17.10 4.65 4.69
N ARG A 130 16.48 4.04 3.68
CA ARG A 130 17.10 2.94 2.92
C ARG A 130 18.42 3.35 2.26
N LYS A 131 18.44 4.51 1.62
CA LYS A 131 19.66 5.05 0.99
C LYS A 131 20.74 5.35 2.02
N TYR A 132 20.35 5.95 3.16
CA TYR A 132 21.27 6.27 4.24
C TYR A 132 22.02 5.03 4.75
N PHE A 133 21.27 3.94 5.00
CA PHE A 133 21.85 2.67 5.47
C PHE A 133 22.32 1.75 4.34
N ASN A 134 22.32 2.18 3.09
CA ASN A 134 22.63 1.35 1.93
C ASN A 134 21.89 -0.01 1.95
N SER A 135 20.57 0.03 2.18
CA SER A 135 19.72 -1.14 2.34
C SER A 135 18.83 -1.36 1.12
N ASP A 136 18.80 -2.61 0.60
CA ASP A 136 17.86 -2.99 -0.46
C ASP A 136 16.43 -3.16 0.07
N ASP A 137 16.29 -3.56 1.33
CA ASP A 137 14.99 -3.73 1.98
C ASP A 137 14.58 -2.48 2.76
N SER A 138 13.27 -2.28 2.94
CA SER A 138 12.75 -1.24 3.82
C SER A 138 13.05 -1.57 5.28
N ILE A 139 13.40 -0.54 6.05
CA ILE A 139 13.56 -0.62 7.51
C ILE A 139 12.28 -0.01 8.09
N ALA A 140 11.60 -0.72 8.98
CA ALA A 140 10.36 -0.21 9.58
C ALA A 140 10.63 1.05 10.43
N LEU A 141 9.74 2.05 10.37
CA LEU A 141 9.84 3.30 11.13
C LEU A 141 10.12 3.04 12.62
N LYS A 142 9.33 2.13 13.22
CA LYS A 142 9.50 1.70 14.61
C LYS A 142 10.94 1.28 14.95
N LYS A 143 11.60 0.53 14.05
CA LYS A 143 12.97 0.05 14.31
C LYS A 143 13.97 1.20 14.34
N VAL A 144 13.84 2.13 13.40
CA VAL A 144 14.71 3.30 13.35
C VAL A 144 14.49 4.17 14.58
N CYS A 145 13.24 4.41 14.96
CA CYS A 145 12.90 5.18 16.16
C CYS A 145 13.41 4.50 17.44
N SER A 146 13.21 3.18 17.59
CA SER A 146 13.71 2.43 18.75
C SER A 146 15.24 2.49 18.86
N PHE A 147 15.94 2.48 17.73
CA PHE A 147 17.40 2.62 17.72
C PHE A 147 17.85 4.02 18.15
N ILE A 148 17.14 5.05 17.66
CA ILE A 148 17.43 6.45 18.01
C ILE A 148 17.22 6.73 19.50
N GLU A 149 16.15 6.20 20.06
CA GLU A 149 15.79 6.43 21.47
C GLU A 149 16.46 5.45 22.45
N ASP A 150 17.16 4.45 21.94
CA ASP A 150 17.80 3.37 22.73
C ASP A 150 16.78 2.64 23.63
N GLU A 151 15.55 2.50 23.16
CA GLU A 151 14.47 1.81 23.86
C GLU A 151 13.51 1.09 22.92
N ASN A 152 12.81 0.07 23.43
CA ASN A 152 11.81 -0.63 22.64
C ASN A 152 10.50 0.15 22.61
N ILE A 153 10.29 0.91 21.54
CA ILE A 153 9.09 1.71 21.34
C ILE A 153 7.95 0.81 20.86
N GLU A 154 6.77 0.94 21.46
CA GLU A 154 5.54 0.32 20.96
C GLU A 154 4.83 1.29 20.00
N GLN A 155 4.65 0.84 18.77
CA GLN A 155 3.86 1.58 17.77
C GLN A 155 2.37 1.31 18.03
N LYS A 156 1.62 2.38 18.28
CA LYS A 156 0.19 2.29 18.60
C LYS A 156 -0.70 2.29 17.36
N HIS A 157 -0.12 2.48 16.17
CA HIS A 157 -0.87 2.69 14.94
C HIS A 157 -1.94 3.78 15.08
N ASN A 158 -1.51 4.90 15.61
CA ASN A 158 -2.25 6.13 15.63
C ASN A 158 -1.57 7.11 14.67
N ALA A 159 -2.31 7.63 13.71
CA ALA A 159 -1.72 8.44 12.65
C ALA A 159 -0.90 9.65 13.16
N LEU A 160 -1.32 10.30 14.25
CA LEU A 160 -0.54 11.41 14.81
C LEU A 160 0.73 10.93 15.51
N ASP A 161 0.64 9.86 16.30
CA ASP A 161 1.82 9.30 16.97
C ASP A 161 2.86 8.82 15.95
N ASP A 162 2.43 8.21 14.83
CA ASP A 162 3.32 7.74 13.77
C ASP A 162 3.92 8.91 12.96
N ALA A 163 3.17 9.99 12.76
CA ALA A 163 3.70 11.23 12.17
C ALA A 163 4.76 11.90 13.06
N ILE A 164 4.54 11.95 14.38
CA ILE A 164 5.52 12.43 15.36
C ILE A 164 6.78 11.56 15.35
N MET A 165 6.60 10.23 15.33
CA MET A 165 7.71 9.29 15.23
C MET A 165 8.55 9.52 13.97
N LEU A 166 7.93 9.81 12.83
CA LEU A 166 8.62 10.13 11.59
C LEU A 166 9.41 11.43 11.69
N MET A 167 8.84 12.48 12.30
CA MET A 167 9.53 13.74 12.55
C MET A 167 10.77 13.55 13.42
N GLU A 168 10.66 12.78 14.52
CA GLU A 168 11.79 12.50 15.39
C GLU A 168 12.90 11.70 14.66
N VAL A 169 12.52 10.75 13.83
CA VAL A 169 13.49 10.03 12.99
C VAL A 169 14.19 10.96 12.01
N GLU A 170 13.47 11.87 11.36
CA GLU A 170 14.10 12.85 10.44
C GLU A 170 15.06 13.77 11.19
N LYS A 171 14.64 14.32 12.33
CA LYS A 171 15.47 15.21 13.13
C LYS A 171 16.76 14.55 13.64
N LYS A 172 16.71 13.27 14.02
CA LYS A 172 17.81 12.60 14.74
C LYS A 172 18.57 11.54 13.94
N LEU A 173 18.12 11.16 12.75
CA LEU A 173 18.71 10.07 11.96
C LEU A 173 20.23 10.24 11.76
N THR A 174 20.67 11.41 11.32
CA THR A 174 22.07 11.69 11.03
C THR A 174 22.91 11.96 12.28
N GLU A 175 22.28 12.26 13.40
CA GLU A 175 22.96 12.52 14.67
C GLU A 175 23.21 11.24 15.47
N LYS A 176 22.21 10.33 15.46
CA LYS A 176 22.16 9.13 16.30
C LYS A 176 22.52 7.85 15.57
N CYS A 177 22.28 7.77 14.26
CA CYS A 177 22.54 6.58 13.46
C CYS A 177 23.76 6.78 12.57
N LYS A 178 24.44 5.67 12.27
CA LYS A 178 25.50 5.61 11.26
C LYS A 178 25.10 4.61 10.17
N PRO A 179 25.60 4.77 8.93
CA PRO A 179 25.33 3.81 7.85
C PRO A 179 25.67 2.35 8.19
N GLU A 180 26.69 2.13 9.02
CA GLU A 180 27.14 0.82 9.49
C GLU A 180 26.17 0.16 10.51
N ASP A 181 25.30 0.89 11.15
CA ASP A 181 24.34 0.39 12.16
C ASP A 181 23.18 -0.40 11.54
N LYS A 182 23.17 -0.57 10.20
CA LYS A 182 22.11 -1.22 9.44
C LYS A 182 21.69 -2.58 10.00
N GLU A 183 22.65 -3.46 10.29
CA GLU A 183 22.34 -4.80 10.75
C GLU A 183 21.79 -4.80 12.18
N GLU A 184 22.29 -3.90 13.03
CA GLU A 184 21.81 -3.72 14.39
C GLU A 184 20.35 -3.24 14.39
N ILE A 185 20.04 -2.17 13.62
CA ILE A 185 18.65 -1.68 13.47
C ILE A 185 17.73 -2.76 12.90
N ARG A 186 18.18 -3.55 11.92
CA ARG A 186 17.36 -4.63 11.33
C ARG A 186 17.09 -5.76 12.29
N SER A 187 18.00 -6.03 13.22
CA SER A 187 17.85 -7.07 14.24
C SER A 187 16.83 -6.73 15.33
N LEU A 188 16.50 -5.43 15.50
CA LEU A 188 15.49 -5.00 16.46
C LEU A 188 14.14 -5.66 16.17
N PRO A 189 13.35 -5.97 17.21
CA PRO A 189 12.03 -6.55 17.04
C PRO A 189 11.15 -5.64 16.18
N GLY A 190 10.60 -6.22 15.11
CA GLY A 190 9.61 -5.54 14.27
C GLY A 190 8.26 -5.49 14.95
N ASN A 191 7.31 -4.77 14.35
CA ASN A 191 5.92 -4.88 14.75
C ASN A 191 5.50 -6.34 14.65
N ILE A 192 5.00 -6.90 15.73
CA ILE A 192 4.32 -8.19 15.68
C ILE A 192 3.03 -7.91 14.92
N LYS A 193 3.03 -8.16 13.60
CA LYS A 193 1.75 -8.27 12.90
C LYS A 193 0.95 -9.30 13.67
N PRO A 194 -0.24 -8.96 14.20
CA PRO A 194 -1.05 -9.93 14.89
C PRO A 194 -1.11 -11.15 13.98
N LYS A 195 -0.76 -12.31 14.50
CA LYS A 195 -0.98 -13.58 13.79
C LYS A 195 -2.47 -13.62 13.52
N VAL A 196 -2.90 -13.13 12.38
CA VAL A 196 -4.23 -13.42 11.87
C VAL A 196 -4.28 -14.92 11.96
N SER A 197 -5.11 -15.45 12.86
CA SER A 197 -5.34 -16.88 12.95
C SER A 197 -5.91 -17.25 11.58
N SER A 198 -5.00 -17.54 10.69
CA SER A 198 -5.34 -17.99 9.39
C SER A 198 -5.85 -19.40 9.56
N ASN A 199 -7.15 -19.53 9.80
CA ASN A 199 -7.90 -20.64 9.23
C ASN A 199 -7.82 -20.51 7.68
N LYS A 200 -6.65 -20.20 7.17
CA LYS A 200 -6.25 -20.48 5.82
C LYS A 200 -6.17 -22.00 5.72
N LYS A 201 -7.27 -22.60 5.29
CA LYS A 201 -7.14 -23.78 4.46
C LYS A 201 -6.23 -23.33 3.32
N THR A 202 -4.97 -23.69 3.46
CA THR A 202 -3.88 -23.37 2.55
C THR A 202 -4.33 -23.75 1.16
N ALA A 203 -4.44 -22.75 0.26
CA ALA A 203 -4.32 -23.05 -1.16
C ALA A 203 -3.05 -23.88 -1.32
N PRO A 204 -3.07 -24.94 -2.13
CA PRO A 204 -1.93 -25.85 -2.21
C PRO A 204 -0.67 -25.04 -2.45
N LYS A 205 0.36 -25.26 -1.62
CA LYS A 205 1.66 -24.57 -1.66
C LYS A 205 2.38 -24.68 -3.02
N SER A 206 1.79 -25.40 -3.97
CA SER A 206 2.32 -25.68 -5.32
C SER A 206 2.17 -24.55 -6.34
N PHE A 207 1.38 -23.48 -6.03
CA PHE A 207 1.09 -22.45 -7.04
C PHE A 207 1.99 -21.23 -7.01
N LEU A 208 2.87 -21.10 -6.02
CA LEU A 208 3.70 -19.89 -5.88
C LEU A 208 5.09 -20.25 -5.38
N LYS A 209 6.09 -19.89 -6.15
CA LYS A 209 7.49 -19.84 -5.73
C LYS A 209 7.87 -18.37 -5.48
N LEU A 210 8.48 -18.09 -4.34
CA LEU A 210 9.21 -16.83 -4.16
C LEU A 210 10.46 -16.91 -5.03
N ASP A 211 10.76 -15.88 -5.78
CA ASP A 211 12.10 -15.72 -6.31
C ASP A 211 13.09 -15.47 -5.14
N GLU A 212 14.35 -15.77 -5.33
CA GLU A 212 15.38 -15.66 -4.30
C GLU A 212 15.60 -14.22 -3.80
N GLY A 213 14.99 -13.21 -4.46
CA GLY A 213 15.00 -11.80 -4.08
C GLY A 213 13.79 -11.31 -3.28
N GLY A 214 12.80 -12.17 -3.00
CA GLY A 214 11.68 -11.86 -2.10
C GLY A 214 10.63 -10.87 -2.62
N THR A 215 10.75 -10.38 -3.85
CA THR A 215 9.96 -9.26 -4.37
C THR A 215 8.91 -9.64 -5.40
N ARG A 216 8.84 -10.90 -5.85
CA ARG A 216 7.84 -11.35 -6.83
C ARG A 216 7.38 -12.77 -6.63
N TRP A 217 6.07 -12.91 -6.66
CA TRP A 217 5.41 -14.18 -6.74
C TRP A 217 5.24 -14.55 -8.21
N GLU A 218 6.07 -15.47 -8.71
CA GLU A 218 5.81 -16.09 -10.00
C GLU A 218 4.98 -17.36 -9.81
N PRO A 219 3.91 -17.55 -10.58
CA PRO A 219 3.13 -18.76 -10.48
C PRO A 219 3.97 -19.94 -10.97
N ILE A 220 4.00 -21.02 -10.19
CA ILE A 220 4.51 -22.29 -10.68
C ILE A 220 3.45 -22.83 -11.64
N THR A 221 3.62 -22.52 -12.91
CA THR A 221 2.70 -22.95 -13.98
C THR A 221 3.06 -24.32 -14.55
N GLY A 222 4.19 -24.88 -14.13
CA GLY A 222 4.77 -26.07 -14.76
C GLY A 222 5.23 -25.84 -16.21
N ALA A 223 5.24 -24.57 -16.63
CA ALA A 223 5.59 -24.17 -17.99
C ALA A 223 6.69 -23.10 -17.94
N ASP A 224 7.58 -23.13 -18.91
CA ASP A 224 8.65 -22.16 -19.10
C ASP A 224 8.74 -21.75 -20.58
N LYS A 225 9.72 -20.90 -20.93
CA LYS A 225 9.93 -20.39 -22.28
C LYS A 225 10.11 -21.50 -23.34
N ASN A 226 10.56 -22.66 -22.95
CA ASN A 226 10.81 -23.79 -23.86
C ASN A 226 9.65 -24.78 -23.88
N ASN A 227 8.92 -24.90 -22.77
CA ASN A 227 7.85 -25.87 -22.57
C ASN A 227 6.57 -25.16 -22.08
N TYR A 228 5.74 -24.69 -23.03
CA TYR A 228 4.43 -24.10 -22.78
C TYR A 228 3.45 -24.35 -23.93
N LYS A 229 2.16 -24.28 -23.67
CA LYS A 229 1.10 -24.32 -24.69
C LYS A 229 0.65 -22.92 -25.11
N PHE A 230 0.58 -22.02 -24.17
CA PHE A 230 0.24 -20.63 -24.44
C PHE A 230 0.89 -19.70 -23.38
N LYS A 231 1.01 -18.43 -23.73
CA LYS A 231 1.61 -17.41 -22.85
C LYS A 231 0.74 -16.17 -22.76
N GLY A 232 0.93 -15.44 -21.67
CA GLY A 232 0.40 -14.09 -21.48
C GLY A 232 1.52 -13.07 -21.44
N ILE A 233 1.33 -11.92 -22.10
CA ILE A 233 2.27 -10.79 -22.09
C ILE A 233 1.58 -9.57 -21.47
N ASN A 234 2.14 -9.00 -20.40
CA ASN A 234 1.59 -7.80 -19.76
C ASN A 234 2.05 -6.51 -20.46
N CYS A 235 1.54 -5.35 -19.98
CA CYS A 235 1.91 -4.04 -20.52
C CYS A 235 3.38 -3.65 -20.30
N LEU A 236 4.14 -4.39 -19.51
CA LEU A 236 5.58 -4.21 -19.27
C LEU A 236 6.43 -5.23 -20.05
N ASN A 237 5.83 -5.89 -21.07
CA ASN A 237 6.43 -6.96 -21.87
C ASN A 237 6.96 -8.15 -21.07
N LYS A 238 6.40 -8.38 -19.87
CA LYS A 238 6.72 -9.58 -19.09
C LYS A 238 5.83 -10.72 -19.51
N GLU A 239 6.46 -11.87 -19.74
CA GLU A 239 5.81 -13.08 -20.19
C GLU A 239 5.53 -14.03 -19.03
N VAL A 240 4.36 -14.67 -19.06
CA VAL A 240 3.97 -15.76 -18.14
C VAL A 240 3.51 -16.93 -19.00
N TYR A 241 3.99 -18.13 -18.71
CA TYR A 241 3.81 -19.33 -19.51
C TYR A 241 2.87 -20.33 -18.84
N PHE A 242 2.05 -21.04 -19.63
CA PHE A 242 1.04 -21.96 -19.10
C PHE A 242 0.93 -23.21 -19.98
N ASN A 243 0.66 -24.36 -19.37
CA ASN A 243 0.37 -25.62 -20.04
C ASN A 243 -1.10 -25.99 -20.03
N ASP A 244 -1.90 -25.40 -19.13
CA ASP A 244 -3.33 -25.64 -18.99
C ASP A 244 -4.08 -24.35 -18.64
N ILE A 245 -5.37 -24.36 -18.99
CA ILE A 245 -6.24 -23.18 -18.83
C ILE A 245 -6.64 -22.96 -17.40
N GLU A 246 -6.71 -24.02 -16.59
CA GLU A 246 -7.09 -23.95 -15.17
C GLU A 246 -6.02 -23.20 -14.38
N THR A 247 -4.74 -23.55 -14.60
CA THR A 247 -3.60 -22.84 -13.98
C THR A 247 -3.59 -21.36 -14.38
N ALA A 248 -3.88 -21.04 -15.65
CA ALA A 248 -3.99 -19.66 -16.10
C ALA A 248 -5.17 -18.92 -15.47
N ALA A 249 -6.32 -19.57 -15.31
CA ALA A 249 -7.48 -18.99 -14.64
C ALA A 249 -7.21 -18.72 -13.17
N MET A 250 -6.58 -19.62 -12.47
CA MET A 250 -6.17 -19.45 -11.07
C MET A 250 -5.18 -18.31 -10.91
N TRP A 251 -4.23 -18.17 -11.83
CA TRP A 251 -3.31 -17.05 -11.88
C TRP A 251 -4.05 -15.72 -12.09
N CYS A 252 -4.97 -15.63 -13.05
CA CYS A 252 -5.79 -14.44 -13.28
C CYS A 252 -6.62 -14.06 -12.04
N ILE A 253 -7.27 -15.03 -11.40
CA ILE A 253 -8.08 -14.80 -10.19
C ILE A 253 -7.23 -14.22 -9.08
N LYS A 254 -6.02 -14.70 -8.93
CA LYS A 254 -5.13 -14.23 -7.88
C LYS A 254 -4.59 -12.81 -8.12
N TYR A 255 -4.22 -12.49 -9.36
CA TYR A 255 -3.46 -11.27 -9.65
C TYR A 255 -4.27 -10.15 -10.30
N SER A 256 -5.40 -10.44 -10.91
CA SER A 256 -6.07 -9.46 -11.78
C SER A 256 -7.59 -9.40 -11.65
N VAL A 257 -8.26 -10.44 -11.20
CA VAL A 257 -9.72 -10.47 -11.13
C VAL A 257 -10.19 -10.23 -9.71
N LYS A 258 -10.68 -9.02 -9.44
CA LYS A 258 -11.23 -8.67 -8.12
C LYS A 258 -12.58 -9.35 -7.88
N GLY A 259 -12.80 -9.81 -6.66
CA GLY A 259 -14.09 -10.35 -6.22
C GLY A 259 -14.41 -11.78 -6.67
N VAL A 260 -13.47 -12.47 -7.29
CA VAL A 260 -13.62 -13.88 -7.68
C VAL A 260 -12.89 -14.77 -6.68
N SER A 261 -13.59 -15.78 -6.16
CA SER A 261 -13.00 -16.76 -5.25
C SER A 261 -12.52 -17.98 -6.04
N PRO A 262 -11.29 -18.47 -5.81
CA PRO A 262 -10.81 -19.73 -6.37
C PRO A 262 -11.65 -20.95 -5.99
N LYS A 263 -12.47 -20.82 -4.94
CA LYS A 263 -13.38 -21.87 -4.45
C LYS A 263 -14.71 -21.91 -5.19
N ASN A 264 -15.03 -20.87 -5.98
CA ASN A 264 -16.28 -20.81 -6.72
C ASN A 264 -16.06 -21.34 -8.16
N THR A 265 -16.33 -22.62 -8.35
CA THR A 265 -16.13 -23.33 -9.63
C THR A 265 -16.78 -22.60 -10.81
N ASN A 266 -17.98 -22.05 -10.66
CA ASN A 266 -18.68 -21.32 -11.73
C ASN A 266 -17.93 -20.02 -12.11
N GLN A 267 -17.32 -19.36 -11.15
CA GLN A 267 -16.53 -18.16 -11.40
C GLN A 267 -15.20 -18.52 -12.07
N VAL A 268 -14.55 -19.61 -11.64
CA VAL A 268 -13.31 -20.12 -12.28
C VAL A 268 -13.60 -20.48 -13.75
N MET A 269 -14.64 -21.25 -14.03
CA MET A 269 -15.06 -21.59 -15.40
C MET A 269 -15.34 -20.36 -16.28
N LYS A 270 -15.89 -19.29 -15.68
CA LYS A 270 -16.08 -18.02 -16.41
C LYS A 270 -14.75 -17.36 -16.79
N VAL A 271 -13.76 -17.40 -15.90
CA VAL A 271 -12.41 -16.88 -16.17
C VAL A 271 -11.73 -17.71 -17.25
N GLU A 272 -11.78 -19.05 -17.18
CA GLU A 272 -11.27 -19.96 -18.20
C GLU A 272 -11.86 -19.67 -19.58
N LYS A 273 -13.20 -19.53 -19.66
CA LYS A 273 -13.91 -19.17 -20.89
C LYS A 273 -13.41 -17.84 -21.48
N ASN A 274 -13.14 -16.85 -20.65
CA ASN A 274 -12.65 -15.55 -21.08
C ASN A 274 -11.18 -15.60 -21.55
N ILE A 275 -10.33 -16.41 -20.91
CA ILE A 275 -8.95 -16.64 -21.37
C ILE A 275 -8.96 -17.35 -22.72
N ASN A 276 -9.77 -18.41 -22.89
CA ASN A 276 -9.93 -19.11 -24.17
C ASN A 276 -10.40 -18.16 -25.28
N LYS A 277 -11.36 -17.28 -24.98
CA LYS A 277 -11.81 -16.26 -25.93
C LYS A 277 -10.70 -15.26 -26.28
N ALA A 278 -9.88 -14.88 -25.31
CA ALA A 278 -8.76 -13.98 -25.52
C ALA A 278 -7.64 -14.64 -26.34
N LEU A 279 -7.32 -15.91 -26.10
CA LEU A 279 -6.39 -16.70 -26.88
C LEU A 279 -6.83 -16.79 -28.35
N ASN A 280 -8.10 -17.16 -28.62
CA ASN A 280 -8.64 -17.30 -29.97
C ASN A 280 -8.70 -15.99 -30.77
N LYS A 281 -8.65 -14.84 -30.09
CA LYS A 281 -8.75 -13.51 -30.69
C LYS A 281 -7.45 -12.72 -30.61
N ASN A 282 -6.39 -13.29 -30.09
CA ASN A 282 -5.14 -12.60 -29.76
C ASN A 282 -5.41 -11.27 -28.99
N SER A 283 -6.35 -11.31 -28.03
CA SER A 283 -6.85 -10.14 -27.34
C SER A 283 -6.39 -10.09 -25.89
N LYS A 284 -6.70 -8.98 -25.20
CA LYS A 284 -6.36 -8.79 -23.78
C LYS A 284 -7.47 -9.32 -22.87
N TYR A 285 -7.08 -10.02 -21.82
CA TYR A 285 -7.91 -10.34 -20.67
C TYR A 285 -7.04 -10.30 -19.39
N CYS A 286 -7.56 -9.76 -18.30
CA CYS A 286 -6.84 -9.58 -17.03
C CYS A 286 -5.53 -8.77 -17.16
N GLY A 287 -5.51 -7.74 -18.03
CA GLY A 287 -4.32 -6.92 -18.26
C GLY A 287 -3.20 -7.58 -19.06
N VAL A 288 -3.45 -8.81 -19.58
CA VAL A 288 -2.49 -9.64 -20.28
C VAL A 288 -3.00 -9.90 -21.70
N LYS A 289 -2.14 -9.81 -22.70
CA LYS A 289 -2.41 -10.27 -24.07
C LYS A 289 -2.03 -11.74 -24.18
N TRP A 290 -2.92 -12.57 -24.72
CA TRP A 290 -2.80 -14.02 -24.72
C TRP A 290 -2.47 -14.57 -26.10
N PHE A 291 -1.54 -15.56 -26.17
CA PHE A 291 -1.06 -16.16 -27.41
C PHE A 291 -0.86 -17.66 -27.24
N TYR A 292 -1.23 -18.43 -28.26
CA TYR A 292 -0.77 -19.82 -28.38
C TYR A 292 0.72 -19.86 -28.74
N LYS A 293 1.37 -20.99 -28.44
CA LYS A 293 2.76 -21.22 -28.84
C LYS A 293 2.86 -21.18 -30.37
N GLY A 294 3.67 -20.29 -30.90
CA GLY A 294 3.85 -20.10 -32.33
C GLY A 294 3.03 -18.96 -32.96
N ASP A 295 2.07 -18.37 -32.24
CA ASP A 295 1.24 -17.25 -32.73
C ASP A 295 1.85 -15.86 -32.47
N ASP A 296 3.01 -15.82 -31.86
CA ASP A 296 3.73 -14.60 -31.47
C ASP A 296 4.57 -14.03 -32.64
N LYS A 297 4.09 -14.13 -33.86
CA LYS A 297 4.66 -13.36 -34.96
C LYS A 297 4.42 -11.88 -34.66
N GLU A 298 5.54 -11.19 -34.52
CA GLU A 298 5.67 -9.78 -34.21
C GLU A 298 4.60 -8.90 -34.85
N CYS A 299 3.92 -8.07 -34.00
CA CYS A 299 3.30 -6.82 -34.44
C CYS A 299 4.21 -5.68 -34.06
#